data_3215b857fc124f9134d465138648af38
#
_entry.id   3215b857fc124f9134d465138648af38
#
_cell.length_a   1.000
_cell.length_b   1.000
_cell.length_c   1.000
_cell.angle_alpha   90.00
_cell.angle_beta   90.00
_cell.angle_gamma   90.00
#
_symmetry.space_group_name_H-M   'P 1'
#
loop_
_entity.id
_entity.type
_entity.pdbx_description
1 polymer ?
#
loop_
_entity_poly.entity_id
_entity_poly.type
_entity_poly.pdbx_seq_one_letter_code
_entity_poly.pdbx_strand_id
1 'polypeptide(L)'
;YHAVDMSERVFRDSYLPPYRAALDAGAATVMTSFNDLDGVPATANRWLLRDLLRDELGFGGFVVTDYGTIGELKAHGVAADDRQAAELALRAGVNMDMMSAAYLFHAAELVREGRIPESLIDSLCCEVLAVKFRLGLFDDPFRCQVKERERCYYAPEHLDAARRVARSSMVLLENRGGVLP
;
A
#
# COMPACT_ATOMS: atom_id res chain seq x y z
N TYR A 1 10.77 -13.08 1.98
CA TYR A 1 10.75 -12.25 0.77
C TYR A 1 12.19 -11.99 0.35
N HIS A 2 12.42 -11.69 -0.91
CA HIS A 2 13.79 -11.53 -1.41
C HIS A 2 14.13 -10.07 -1.67
N ALA A 3 15.42 -9.76 -1.64
CA ALA A 3 15.97 -8.48 -2.02
C ALA A 3 15.76 -8.22 -3.52
N VAL A 4 15.47 -6.97 -3.84
CA VAL A 4 15.40 -6.49 -5.21
C VAL A 4 16.57 -5.53 -5.44
N ASP A 5 17.53 -5.98 -6.24
CA ASP A 5 18.67 -5.18 -6.68
C ASP A 5 18.43 -4.71 -8.10
N MET A 6 18.18 -3.43 -8.28
CA MET A 6 17.98 -2.81 -9.59
C MET A 6 18.42 -1.35 -9.59
N SER A 7 18.95 -0.91 -10.72
CA SER A 7 19.26 0.51 -10.86
C SER A 7 18.01 1.40 -10.84
N GLU A 8 18.13 2.61 -10.33
CA GLU A 8 17.06 3.60 -10.37
C GLU A 8 16.51 3.81 -11.79
N ARG A 9 17.36 3.73 -12.81
CA ARG A 9 16.94 3.80 -14.21
C ARG A 9 15.97 2.67 -14.57
N VAL A 10 16.27 1.42 -14.23
CA VAL A 10 15.38 0.28 -14.48
C VAL A 10 14.10 0.43 -13.71
N PHE A 11 14.17 0.86 -12.45
CA PHE A 11 13.00 1.14 -11.65
C PHE A 11 12.09 2.19 -12.31
N ARG A 12 12.64 3.33 -12.74
CA ARG A 12 11.90 4.42 -13.38
C ARG A 12 11.35 4.05 -14.76
N ASP A 13 12.07 3.28 -15.54
CA ASP A 13 11.67 2.93 -16.91
C ASP A 13 10.63 1.79 -16.95
N SER A 14 10.69 0.85 -16.01
CA SER A 14 9.90 -0.38 -16.09
C SER A 14 8.86 -0.55 -14.97
N TYR A 15 9.18 -0.15 -13.75
CA TYR A 15 8.30 -0.40 -12.60
C TYR A 15 7.46 0.82 -12.20
N LEU A 16 7.98 2.02 -12.35
CA LEU A 16 7.30 3.26 -11.95
C LEU A 16 6.13 3.66 -12.87
N PRO A 17 6.15 3.44 -14.20
CA PRO A 17 5.10 3.91 -15.10
C PRO A 17 3.69 3.45 -14.74
N PRO A 18 3.41 2.18 -14.38
CA PRO A 18 2.07 1.77 -13.97
C PRO A 18 1.61 2.43 -12.66
N TYR A 19 2.52 2.71 -11.73
CA TYR A 19 2.17 3.47 -10.52
C TYR A 19 1.79 4.91 -10.86
N ARG A 20 2.58 5.59 -11.68
CA ARG A 20 2.25 6.95 -12.16
C ARG A 20 0.88 6.97 -12.82
N ALA A 21 0.60 6.04 -13.73
CA ALA A 21 -0.69 5.95 -14.40
C ALA A 21 -1.86 5.71 -13.41
N ALA A 22 -1.64 4.91 -12.37
CA ALA A 22 -2.64 4.68 -11.34
C ALA A 22 -2.90 5.95 -10.50
N LEU A 23 -1.85 6.71 -10.16
CA LEU A 23 -1.97 7.97 -9.44
C LEU A 23 -2.70 9.02 -10.30
N ASP A 24 -2.35 9.14 -11.58
CA ASP A 24 -3.00 10.03 -12.54
C ASP A 24 -4.50 9.67 -12.73
N ALA A 25 -4.84 8.39 -12.60
CA ALA A 25 -6.22 7.91 -12.60
C ALA A 25 -6.96 8.12 -11.27
N GLY A 26 -6.30 8.68 -10.24
CA GLY A 26 -6.92 9.06 -8.97
C GLY A 26 -6.81 8.02 -7.86
N ALA A 27 -5.84 7.09 -7.91
CA ALA A 27 -5.57 6.19 -6.79
C ALA A 27 -5.27 7.01 -5.52
N ALA A 28 -6.04 6.78 -4.47
CA ALA A 28 -5.96 7.54 -3.23
C ALA A 28 -5.12 6.86 -2.14
N THR A 29 -4.70 5.62 -2.37
CA THR A 29 -3.87 4.86 -1.43
C THR A 29 -2.79 4.09 -2.17
N VAL A 30 -1.65 3.92 -1.51
CA VAL A 30 -0.53 3.09 -1.96
C VAL A 30 -0.16 2.14 -0.84
N MET A 31 0.17 0.90 -1.18
CA MET A 31 0.61 -0.11 -0.22
C MET A 31 2.11 -0.35 -0.39
N THR A 32 2.83 -0.47 0.73
CA THR A 32 4.24 -0.88 0.69
C THR A 32 4.37 -2.37 0.45
N SER A 33 5.35 -2.77 -0.35
CA SER A 33 5.67 -4.19 -0.56
C SER A 33 6.50 -4.76 0.60
N PHE A 34 6.56 -6.09 0.67
CA PHE A 34 7.43 -6.80 1.60
C PHE A 34 8.91 -6.74 1.21
N ASN A 35 9.19 -6.53 -0.07
CA ASN A 35 10.55 -6.53 -0.60
C ASN A 35 11.34 -5.31 -0.13
N ASP A 36 12.65 -5.47 -0.09
CA ASP A 36 13.57 -4.33 -0.12
C ASP A 36 13.84 -3.87 -1.56
N LEU A 37 14.33 -2.66 -1.69
CA LEU A 37 14.90 -2.10 -2.91
C LEU A 37 16.29 -1.61 -2.57
N ASP A 38 17.30 -2.23 -3.17
CA ASP A 38 18.72 -1.93 -2.91
C ASP A 38 19.09 -1.98 -1.42
N GLY A 39 18.58 -3.01 -0.73
CA GLY A 39 18.83 -3.23 0.70
C GLY A 39 17.99 -2.40 1.67
N VAL A 40 17.06 -1.57 1.18
CA VAL A 40 16.15 -0.79 2.03
C VAL A 40 14.72 -1.31 1.87
N PRO A 41 14.12 -1.92 2.90
CA PRO A 41 12.73 -2.38 2.85
C PRO A 41 11.79 -1.24 2.46
N ALA A 42 10.83 -1.50 1.57
CA ALA A 42 9.92 -0.48 1.05
C ALA A 42 9.21 0.31 2.17
N THR A 43 8.84 -0.37 3.27
CA THR A 43 8.18 0.24 4.44
C THR A 43 9.10 1.21 5.21
N ALA A 44 10.42 1.08 5.11
CA ALA A 44 11.40 1.96 5.73
C ALA A 44 12.09 2.90 4.70
N ASN A 45 11.69 2.83 3.43
CA ASN A 45 12.36 3.55 2.36
C ASN A 45 11.80 4.96 2.18
N ARG A 46 12.43 5.92 2.86
CA ARG A 46 12.08 7.34 2.78
C ARG A 46 12.15 7.89 1.35
N TRP A 47 13.22 7.52 0.59
CA TRP A 47 13.35 7.97 -0.80
C TRP A 47 12.14 7.56 -1.64
N LEU A 48 11.71 6.29 -1.50
CA LEU A 48 10.55 5.76 -2.24
C LEU A 48 9.26 6.46 -1.85
N LEU A 49 9.00 6.64 -0.54
CA LEU A 49 7.69 7.04 -0.03
C LEU A 49 7.52 8.56 0.13
N ARG A 50 8.62 9.30 0.30
CA ARG A 50 8.58 10.76 0.40
C ARG A 50 9.12 11.42 -0.86
N ASP A 51 10.40 11.24 -1.13
CA ASP A 51 11.08 12.02 -2.16
C ASP A 51 10.48 11.69 -3.55
N LEU A 52 10.29 10.41 -3.88
CA LEU A 52 9.70 10.01 -5.16
C LEU A 52 8.16 10.10 -5.15
N LEU A 53 7.49 9.38 -4.24
CA LEU A 53 6.03 9.23 -4.29
C LEU A 53 5.33 10.57 -4.04
N ARG A 54 5.74 11.34 -3.02
CA ARG A 54 5.06 12.58 -2.66
C ARG A 54 5.63 13.80 -3.36
N ASP A 55 6.94 13.97 -3.32
CA ASP A 55 7.55 15.22 -3.79
C ASP A 55 7.66 15.24 -5.32
N GLU A 56 8.06 14.13 -5.96
CA GLU A 56 8.20 14.06 -7.42
C GLU A 56 6.85 13.74 -8.11
N LEU A 57 6.10 12.74 -7.63
CA LEU A 57 4.85 12.31 -8.27
C LEU A 57 3.61 13.05 -7.78
N GLY A 58 3.73 13.88 -6.73
CA GLY A 58 2.63 14.70 -6.21
C GLY A 58 1.52 13.89 -5.53
N PHE A 59 1.82 12.71 -4.99
CA PHE A 59 0.82 11.86 -4.35
C PHE A 59 0.21 12.50 -3.11
N GLY A 60 -1.08 12.82 -3.15
CA GLY A 60 -1.84 13.45 -2.07
C GLY A 60 -2.74 12.49 -1.27
N GLY A 61 -2.52 11.18 -1.37
CA GLY A 61 -3.23 10.14 -0.63
C GLY A 61 -2.48 9.68 0.63
N PHE A 62 -2.73 8.46 1.09
CA PHE A 62 -1.97 7.89 2.21
C PHE A 62 -1.34 6.54 1.86
N VAL A 63 -0.28 6.20 2.60
CA VAL A 63 0.46 4.96 2.47
C VAL A 63 0.06 4.00 3.59
N VAL A 64 -0.35 2.79 3.23
CA VAL A 64 -0.62 1.69 4.17
C VAL A 64 0.45 0.61 3.99
N THR A 65 0.79 -0.11 5.05
CA THR A 65 1.66 -1.28 4.91
C THR A 65 0.91 -2.48 4.36
N ASP A 66 1.62 -3.49 3.86
CA ASP A 66 1.08 -4.83 3.77
C ASP A 66 1.05 -5.48 5.18
N TYR A 67 0.45 -6.67 5.28
CA TYR A 67 0.17 -7.35 6.54
C TYR A 67 1.46 -7.63 7.35
N GLY A 68 1.55 -7.02 8.53
CA GLY A 68 2.66 -7.23 9.45
C GLY A 68 4.01 -6.64 9.04
N THR A 69 4.08 -5.89 7.94
CA THR A 69 5.35 -5.48 7.31
C THR A 69 6.24 -4.61 8.21
N ILE A 70 5.68 -3.79 9.11
CA ILE A 70 6.53 -3.04 10.06
C ILE A 70 7.29 -4.01 10.97
N GLY A 71 6.62 -5.05 11.48
CA GLY A 71 7.29 -6.07 12.30
C GLY A 71 8.39 -6.83 11.56
N GLU A 72 8.26 -6.98 10.22
CA GLU A 72 9.25 -7.67 9.39
C GLU A 72 10.55 -6.88 9.18
N LEU A 73 10.58 -5.58 9.47
CA LEU A 73 11.82 -4.78 9.44
C LEU A 73 12.93 -5.37 10.33
N LYS A 74 12.55 -6.11 11.38
CA LYS A 74 13.49 -6.87 12.22
C LYS A 74 14.12 -8.04 11.45
N ALA A 75 13.32 -8.77 10.68
CA ALA A 75 13.80 -9.90 9.88
C ALA A 75 14.68 -9.41 8.71
N HIS A 76 14.43 -8.24 8.17
CA HIS A 76 15.31 -7.57 7.21
C HIS A 76 16.63 -7.05 7.84
N GLY A 77 16.76 -7.09 9.17
CA GLY A 77 17.98 -6.64 9.85
C GLY A 77 18.16 -5.13 9.96
N VAL A 78 17.12 -4.33 9.60
CA VAL A 78 17.18 -2.86 9.66
C VAL A 78 16.62 -2.27 10.95
N ALA A 79 15.92 -3.08 11.76
CA ALA A 79 15.40 -2.70 13.07
C ALA A 79 15.76 -3.76 14.12
N ALA A 80 16.15 -3.34 15.32
CA ALA A 80 16.44 -4.22 16.42
C ALA A 80 15.18 -4.74 17.11
N ASP A 81 14.12 -3.93 17.15
CA ASP A 81 12.86 -4.22 17.84
C ASP A 81 11.68 -3.52 17.13
N ASP A 82 10.45 -3.78 17.61
CA ASP A 82 9.22 -3.19 17.04
C ASP A 82 9.15 -1.67 17.22
N ARG A 83 9.78 -1.14 18.25
CA ARG A 83 9.86 0.29 18.52
C ARG A 83 10.72 1.01 17.47
N GLN A 84 11.90 0.48 17.17
CA GLN A 84 12.75 1.01 16.10
C GLN A 84 12.10 0.83 14.74
N ALA A 85 11.42 -0.30 14.51
CA ALA A 85 10.66 -0.54 13.28
C ALA A 85 9.55 0.50 13.10
N ALA A 86 8.79 0.82 14.15
CA ALA A 86 7.77 1.88 14.12
C ALA A 86 8.39 3.25 13.79
N GLU A 87 9.51 3.61 14.41
CA GLU A 87 10.21 4.86 14.13
C GLU A 87 10.63 4.97 12.68
N LEU A 88 11.23 3.93 12.11
CA LEU A 88 11.68 3.90 10.72
C LEU A 88 10.51 4.07 9.75
N ALA A 89 9.42 3.34 9.95
CA ALA A 89 8.23 3.42 9.10
C ALA A 89 7.55 4.80 9.17
N LEU A 90 7.41 5.39 10.38
CA LEU A 90 6.89 6.75 10.56
C LEU A 90 7.75 7.79 9.83
N ARG A 91 9.07 7.71 9.99
CA ARG A 91 10.01 8.62 9.31
C ARG A 91 10.01 8.45 7.79
N ALA A 92 9.79 7.23 7.31
CA ALA A 92 9.63 6.96 5.87
C ALA A 92 8.33 7.51 5.30
N GLY A 93 7.32 7.77 6.13
CA GLY A 93 6.05 8.36 5.70
C GLY A 93 4.91 7.37 5.53
N VAL A 94 4.98 6.23 6.20
CA VAL A 94 3.88 5.27 6.27
C VAL A 94 2.82 5.78 7.24
N ASN A 95 1.60 5.93 6.73
CA ASN A 95 0.49 6.48 7.52
C ASN A 95 -0.25 5.42 8.34
N MET A 96 -0.39 4.21 7.80
CA MET A 96 -1.25 3.19 8.39
C MET A 96 -0.50 1.86 8.51
N ASP A 97 -0.47 1.33 9.72
CA ASP A 97 0.10 0.03 10.06
C ASP A 97 -0.96 -1.06 9.92
N MET A 98 -0.73 -2.01 9.01
CA MET A 98 -1.62 -3.16 8.87
C MET A 98 -1.13 -4.32 9.74
N MET A 99 -1.79 -4.52 10.88
CA MET A 99 -1.69 -5.67 11.77
C MET A 99 -0.38 -5.85 12.56
N SER A 100 0.66 -5.03 12.39
CA SER A 100 1.85 -5.10 13.26
C SER A 100 1.58 -4.57 14.67
N ALA A 101 0.59 -3.67 14.82
CA ALA A 101 0.31 -2.92 16.04
C ALA A 101 1.51 -2.08 16.54
N ALA A 102 2.53 -1.88 15.72
CA ALA A 102 3.74 -1.18 16.10
C ALA A 102 3.47 0.29 16.44
N TYR A 103 2.61 0.96 15.66
CA TYR A 103 2.23 2.34 15.96
C TYR A 103 1.38 2.46 17.22
N LEU A 104 0.48 1.49 17.44
CA LEU A 104 -0.38 1.45 18.62
C LEU A 104 0.42 1.43 19.92
N PHE A 105 1.47 0.61 19.95
CA PHE A 105 2.27 0.43 21.16
C PHE A 105 3.40 1.44 21.33
N HIS A 106 3.96 1.97 20.23
CA HIS A 106 5.22 2.70 20.30
C HIS A 106 5.16 4.17 19.84
N ALA A 107 4.17 4.60 19.02
CA ALA A 107 4.18 5.95 18.48
C ALA A 107 4.13 7.04 19.55
N ALA A 108 3.25 6.90 20.56
CA ALA A 108 3.15 7.88 21.64
C ALA A 108 4.41 7.95 22.52
N GLU A 109 5.09 6.83 22.70
CA GLU A 109 6.35 6.78 23.45
C GLU A 109 7.49 7.46 22.69
N LEU A 110 7.60 7.19 21.40
CA LEU A 110 8.58 7.83 20.50
C LEU A 110 8.43 9.36 20.48
N VAL A 111 7.18 9.88 20.52
CA VAL A 111 6.92 11.32 20.64
C VAL A 111 7.36 11.84 22.02
N ARG A 112 6.96 11.20 23.11
CA ARG A 112 7.32 11.62 24.50
C ARG A 112 8.82 11.66 24.73
N GLU A 113 9.57 10.79 24.08
CA GLU A 113 11.03 10.75 24.17
C GLU A 113 11.74 11.68 23.18
N GLY A 114 10.98 12.42 22.37
CA GLY A 114 11.53 13.33 21.35
C GLY A 114 12.22 12.61 20.19
N ARG A 115 11.99 11.30 20.02
CA ARG A 115 12.51 10.52 18.89
C ARG A 115 11.87 10.93 17.58
N ILE A 116 10.57 11.19 17.60
CA ILE A 116 9.82 11.77 16.47
C ILE A 116 9.05 13.01 16.95
N PRO A 117 8.90 14.05 16.12
CA PRO A 117 8.08 15.19 16.47
C PRO A 117 6.59 14.83 16.37
N GLU A 118 5.77 15.38 17.27
CA GLU A 118 4.31 15.20 17.24
C GLU A 118 3.72 15.66 15.89
N SER A 119 4.25 16.73 15.31
CA SER A 119 3.85 17.24 14.00
C SER A 119 3.99 16.22 12.85
N LEU A 120 4.86 15.21 12.98
CA LEU A 120 4.93 14.11 12.03
C LEU A 120 3.69 13.23 12.12
N ILE A 121 3.25 12.90 13.34
CA ILE A 121 2.03 12.13 13.57
C ILE A 121 0.81 12.90 13.05
N ASP A 122 0.72 14.20 13.36
CA ASP A 122 -0.35 15.07 12.88
C ASP A 122 -0.42 15.06 11.35
N SER A 123 0.71 15.23 10.69
CA SER A 123 0.80 15.22 9.21
C SER A 123 0.30 13.88 8.65
N LEU A 124 0.80 12.76 9.17
CA LEU A 124 0.39 11.42 8.73
C LEU A 124 -1.09 11.16 8.96
N CYS A 125 -1.64 11.62 10.08
CA CYS A 125 -3.06 11.54 10.40
C CYS A 125 -3.91 12.41 9.45
N CYS A 126 -3.49 13.65 9.19
CA CYS A 126 -4.17 14.56 8.27
C CYS A 126 -4.26 13.98 6.86
N GLU A 127 -3.24 13.29 6.37
CA GLU A 127 -3.26 12.63 5.05
C GLU A 127 -4.36 11.56 4.97
N VAL A 128 -4.54 10.75 6.02
CA VAL A 128 -5.63 9.76 6.11
C VAL A 128 -7.00 10.44 6.19
N LEU A 129 -7.13 11.46 7.05
CA LEU A 129 -8.37 12.21 7.22
C LEU A 129 -8.78 12.92 5.93
N ALA A 130 -7.83 13.47 5.17
CA ALA A 130 -8.09 14.11 3.88
C ALA A 130 -8.73 13.16 2.87
N VAL A 131 -8.31 11.89 2.82
CA VAL A 131 -8.95 10.87 1.97
C VAL A 131 -10.38 10.60 2.45
N LYS A 132 -10.60 10.45 3.76
CA LYS A 132 -11.94 10.26 4.33
C LYS A 132 -12.87 11.44 4.02
N PHE A 133 -12.36 12.67 4.09
CA PHE A 133 -13.08 13.88 3.71
C PHE A 133 -13.49 13.86 2.23
N ARG A 134 -12.55 13.59 1.34
CA ARG A 134 -12.82 13.49 -0.11
C ARG A 134 -13.86 12.42 -0.46
N LEU A 135 -13.92 11.35 0.33
CA LEU A 135 -14.93 10.30 0.22
C LEU A 135 -16.29 10.69 0.80
N GLY A 136 -16.42 11.85 1.47
CA GLY A 136 -17.68 12.30 2.11
C GLY A 136 -18.08 11.47 3.31
N LEU A 137 -17.13 10.77 3.97
CA LEU A 137 -17.46 9.89 5.10
C LEU A 137 -17.84 10.63 6.37
N PHE A 138 -17.55 11.93 6.46
CA PHE A 138 -17.97 12.76 7.59
C PHE A 138 -19.38 13.33 7.41
N ASP A 139 -19.85 13.44 6.16
CA ASP A 139 -21.18 13.92 5.85
C ASP A 139 -22.20 12.77 5.81
N ASP A 140 -21.83 11.64 5.21
CA ASP A 140 -22.64 10.42 5.13
C ASP A 140 -21.77 9.16 5.24
N PRO A 141 -21.47 8.70 6.48
CA PRO A 141 -20.65 7.52 6.71
C PRO A 141 -21.32 6.20 6.26
N PHE A 142 -22.63 6.20 6.08
CA PHE A 142 -23.43 5.02 5.73
C PHE A 142 -23.93 5.02 4.28
N ARG A 143 -23.38 5.85 3.42
CA ARG A 143 -23.78 5.99 2.02
C ARG A 143 -23.75 4.69 1.21
N CYS A 144 -22.93 3.71 1.60
CA CYS A 144 -22.87 2.39 0.99
C CYS A 144 -23.86 1.42 1.69
N GLN A 145 -25.17 1.65 1.52
CA GLN A 145 -26.21 0.86 2.16
C GLN A 145 -26.33 -0.53 1.53
N VAL A 146 -26.84 -1.50 2.33
CA VAL A 146 -27.02 -2.91 1.95
C VAL A 146 -27.81 -3.06 0.65
N LYS A 147 -28.88 -2.28 0.45
CA LYS A 147 -29.76 -2.36 -0.73
C LYS A 147 -29.02 -2.00 -2.04
N GLU A 148 -28.11 -1.04 -2.01
CA GLU A 148 -27.29 -0.66 -3.17
C GLU A 148 -26.24 -1.75 -3.47
N ARG A 149 -25.66 -2.31 -2.41
CA ARG A 149 -24.72 -3.42 -2.50
C ARG A 149 -25.36 -4.67 -3.14
N GLU A 150 -26.60 -5.00 -2.76
CA GLU A 150 -27.34 -6.14 -3.31
C GLU A 150 -27.60 -6.01 -4.81
N ARG A 151 -27.76 -4.78 -5.33
CA ARG A 151 -27.90 -4.53 -6.77
C ARG A 151 -26.61 -4.79 -7.56
N CYS A 152 -25.45 -4.58 -6.92
CA CYS A 152 -24.14 -4.76 -7.57
C CYS A 152 -23.64 -6.20 -7.50
N TYR A 153 -24.00 -6.95 -6.45
CA TYR A 153 -23.60 -8.35 -6.32
C TYR A 153 -24.27 -9.20 -7.39
N TYR A 154 -23.45 -9.98 -8.10
CA TYR A 154 -23.89 -10.89 -9.15
C TYR A 154 -24.72 -10.23 -10.26
N ALA A 155 -24.55 -8.94 -10.48
CA ALA A 155 -25.14 -8.26 -11.63
C ALA A 155 -24.76 -9.01 -12.93
N PRO A 156 -25.68 -9.16 -13.91
CA PRO A 156 -25.42 -9.93 -15.13
C PRO A 156 -24.14 -9.53 -15.85
N GLU A 157 -23.86 -8.23 -15.93
CA GLU A 157 -22.65 -7.67 -16.53
C GLU A 157 -21.37 -8.06 -15.77
N HIS A 158 -21.41 -8.16 -14.44
CA HIS A 158 -20.28 -8.62 -13.64
C HIS A 158 -20.02 -10.11 -13.84
N LEU A 159 -21.07 -10.93 -13.88
CA LEU A 159 -20.96 -12.36 -14.16
C LEU A 159 -20.42 -12.64 -15.56
N ASP A 160 -20.88 -11.86 -16.55
CA ASP A 160 -20.38 -11.99 -17.91
C ASP A 160 -18.90 -11.55 -18.01
N ALA A 161 -18.52 -10.44 -17.37
CA ALA A 161 -17.12 -10.00 -17.29
C ALA A 161 -16.24 -11.07 -16.65
N ALA A 162 -16.66 -11.62 -15.50
CA ALA A 162 -15.92 -12.70 -14.82
C ALA A 162 -15.74 -13.92 -15.72
N ARG A 163 -16.79 -14.32 -16.45
CA ARG A 163 -16.74 -15.45 -17.41
C ARG A 163 -15.77 -15.16 -18.55
N ARG A 164 -15.78 -13.95 -19.13
CA ARG A 164 -14.84 -13.57 -20.20
C ARG A 164 -13.39 -13.62 -19.72
N VAL A 165 -13.11 -13.05 -18.54
CA VAL A 165 -11.76 -13.08 -17.96
C VAL A 165 -11.31 -14.51 -17.68
N ALA A 166 -12.17 -15.34 -17.07
CA ALA A 166 -11.87 -16.75 -16.80
C ALA A 166 -11.54 -17.52 -18.09
N ARG A 167 -12.33 -17.32 -19.15
CA ARG A 167 -12.05 -17.94 -20.47
C ARG A 167 -10.69 -17.50 -21.04
N SER A 168 -10.37 -16.22 -20.94
CA SER A 168 -9.12 -15.66 -21.45
C SER A 168 -7.90 -16.10 -20.65
N SER A 169 -8.07 -16.50 -19.40
CA SER A 169 -6.98 -16.95 -18.53
C SER A 169 -6.66 -18.44 -18.63
N MET A 170 -7.49 -19.21 -19.34
CA MET A 170 -7.25 -20.64 -19.50
C MET A 170 -6.07 -20.90 -20.45
N VAL A 171 -5.11 -21.67 -19.98
CA VAL A 171 -3.94 -22.10 -20.77
C VAL A 171 -3.97 -23.62 -20.89
N LEU A 172 -4.07 -24.12 -22.12
CA LEU A 172 -3.98 -25.55 -22.41
C LEU A 172 -2.52 -25.97 -22.42
N LEU A 173 -2.05 -26.59 -21.34
CA LEU A 173 -0.66 -27.10 -21.24
C LEU A 173 -0.46 -28.39 -22.01
N GLU A 174 -1.45 -29.28 -22.04
CA GLU A 174 -1.39 -30.57 -22.70
C GLU A 174 -2.78 -31.08 -23.03
N ASN A 175 -2.94 -31.71 -24.19
CA ASN A 175 -4.17 -32.39 -24.61
C ASN A 175 -3.84 -33.70 -25.30
N ARG A 176 -3.27 -34.67 -24.58
CA ARG A 176 -2.97 -36.00 -25.12
C ARG A 176 -4.26 -36.76 -25.46
N GLY A 177 -4.34 -37.20 -26.69
CA GLY A 177 -5.51 -37.94 -27.19
C GLY A 177 -6.69 -37.07 -27.60
N GLY A 178 -6.56 -35.74 -27.63
CA GLY A 178 -7.59 -34.83 -28.14
C GLY A 178 -8.90 -34.89 -27.33
N VAL A 179 -8.81 -34.99 -26.01
CA VAL A 179 -9.98 -35.10 -25.12
C VAL A 179 -10.78 -33.82 -25.02
N LEU A 180 -10.06 -32.69 -25.17
CA LEU A 180 -10.67 -31.34 -25.23
C LEU A 180 -10.95 -30.95 -26.65
N PRO A 181 -12.07 -30.24 -26.92
CA PRO A 181 -12.37 -29.73 -28.25
C PRO A 181 -11.34 -28.76 -28.78
#